data_f46269c29ecbcb7cf6f65da128556e26
#
_entry.id   f46269c29ecbcb7cf6f65da128556e26
#
_cell.length_a   1.000
_cell.length_b   1.000
_cell.length_c   1.000
_cell.angle_alpha   90.00
_cell.angle_beta   90.00
_cell.angle_gamma   90.00
#
_symmetry.space_group_name_H-M   'P 1'
#
loop_
_entity.id
_entity.type
_entity.pdbx_description
1 polymer ?
#
loop_
_entity_poly.entity_id
_entity_poly.type
_entity_poly.pdbx_seq_one_letter_code
_entity_poly.pdbx_strand_id
1 'polypeptide(L)'
;QERITTTQKGSITSVQAIYVPADDLTDPAPATSFAHLDATTVLSRAISEKGIYPAVDPLDSTSRMLSPLVVGQEHYDTARMVQQVLQRYKSLQDIIAILGMDELSEEDKIAVARARKIERFLSQPFHVAEVFTGSPGKFVDLADTIKGFRGLCEGKYDHLPEAAFYMVGTIEEAVEKGKKLAAEAA
;
A
#
# COMPACT_ATOMS: atom_id res chain seq x y z
N GLN A 1 -1.68 14.99 25.01
CA GLN A 1 -1.31 13.61 24.65
C GLN A 1 -1.07 12.72 25.88
N GLU A 2 -0.50 13.21 26.96
CA GLU A 2 -0.19 12.43 28.19
C GLU A 2 -1.37 11.66 28.79
N ARG A 3 -2.62 12.07 28.48
CA ARG A 3 -3.83 11.40 28.95
C ARG A 3 -4.33 10.30 28.01
N ILE A 4 -3.75 10.18 26.84
CA ILE A 4 -4.04 9.09 25.89
C ILE A 4 -3.16 7.91 26.28
N THR A 5 -3.71 7.03 27.11
CA THR A 5 -2.93 5.96 27.73
C THR A 5 -3.81 4.75 28.05
N THR A 6 -3.17 3.65 28.37
CA THR A 6 -3.80 2.44 28.87
C THR A 6 -3.64 2.37 30.39
N THR A 7 -4.72 2.07 31.07
CA THR A 7 -4.77 1.86 32.52
C THR A 7 -5.25 0.44 32.81
N GLN A 8 -5.26 0.06 34.09
CA GLN A 8 -5.81 -1.24 34.50
C GLN A 8 -7.31 -1.40 34.17
N LYS A 9 -8.07 -0.30 34.03
CA LYS A 9 -9.51 -0.30 33.80
C LYS A 9 -9.95 -0.06 32.38
N GLY A 10 -9.02 0.30 31.50
CA GLY A 10 -9.35 0.59 30.09
C GLY A 10 -8.23 1.34 29.36
N SER A 11 -8.48 1.63 28.09
CA SER A 11 -7.56 2.33 27.21
C SER A 11 -8.27 3.42 26.40
N ILE A 12 -7.52 4.43 25.98
CA ILE A 12 -7.98 5.46 25.07
C ILE A 12 -7.19 5.32 23.76
N THR A 13 -7.91 5.09 22.67
CA THR A 13 -7.36 5.17 21.32
C THR A 13 -7.82 6.48 20.71
N SER A 14 -6.90 7.25 20.14
CA SER A 14 -7.21 8.49 19.42
C SER A 14 -6.85 8.39 17.95
N VAL A 15 -7.68 9.00 17.11
CA VAL A 15 -7.39 9.21 15.68
C VAL A 15 -7.35 10.72 15.46
N GLN A 16 -6.23 11.21 14.96
CA GLN A 16 -5.97 12.63 14.78
C GLN A 16 -5.64 12.92 13.32
N ALA A 17 -6.35 13.88 12.72
CA ALA A 17 -5.99 14.40 11.42
C ALA A 17 -4.96 15.52 11.60
N ILE A 18 -3.80 15.38 10.95
CA ILE A 18 -2.73 16.39 10.95
C ILE A 18 -2.61 16.94 9.56
N TYR A 19 -2.83 18.23 9.41
CA TYR A 19 -2.62 18.92 8.15
C TYR A 19 -1.14 19.26 8.00
N VAL A 20 -0.56 18.87 6.87
CA VAL A 20 0.86 19.10 6.55
C VAL A 20 0.94 20.22 5.52
N PRO A 21 1.43 21.43 5.87
CA PRO A 21 1.56 22.53 4.92
C PRO A 21 2.54 22.18 3.79
N ALA A 22 2.14 22.45 2.55
CA ALA A 22 2.95 22.23 1.35
C ALA A 22 3.49 20.79 1.19
N ASP A 23 2.83 19.81 1.79
CA ASP A 23 3.26 18.40 1.82
C ASP A 23 4.66 18.18 2.44
N ASP A 24 5.15 19.15 3.24
CA ASP A 24 6.45 19.09 3.91
C ASP A 24 6.35 18.46 5.30
N LEU A 25 6.60 17.15 5.34
CA LEU A 25 6.63 16.35 6.59
C LEU A 25 7.76 16.78 7.55
N THR A 26 8.74 17.54 7.06
CA THR A 26 9.89 18.02 7.85
C THR A 26 9.63 19.33 8.55
N ASP A 27 8.51 20.01 8.24
CA ASP A 27 8.09 21.21 8.97
C ASP A 27 8.02 20.93 10.47
N PRO A 28 8.55 21.82 11.34
CA PRO A 28 8.65 21.59 12.78
C PRO A 28 7.31 21.24 13.46
N ALA A 29 6.20 21.78 13.00
CA ALA A 29 4.91 21.51 13.63
C ALA A 29 4.41 20.08 13.40
N PRO A 30 4.29 19.55 12.16
CA PRO A 30 3.95 18.15 11.94
C PRO A 30 5.03 17.21 12.48
N ALA A 31 6.32 17.48 12.31
CA ALA A 31 7.41 16.64 12.79
C ALA A 31 7.36 16.42 14.32
N THR A 32 7.10 17.50 15.08
CA THR A 32 6.92 17.40 16.53
C THR A 32 5.68 16.57 16.90
N SER A 33 4.59 16.72 16.13
CA SER A 33 3.37 15.94 16.37
C SER A 33 3.57 14.45 16.11
N PHE A 34 4.27 14.09 15.04
CA PHE A 34 4.55 12.69 14.68
C PHE A 34 5.37 11.95 15.73
N ALA A 35 6.27 12.63 16.43
CA ALA A 35 7.06 12.02 17.50
C ALA A 35 6.22 11.43 18.63
N HIS A 36 4.98 11.90 18.81
CA HIS A 36 4.05 11.46 19.85
C HIS A 36 3.02 10.43 19.38
N LEU A 37 3.04 10.04 18.13
CA LEU A 37 2.07 9.10 17.55
C LEU A 37 2.63 7.67 17.54
N ASP A 38 1.78 6.69 17.84
CA ASP A 38 2.14 5.27 17.77
C ASP A 38 2.04 4.72 16.34
N ALA A 39 1.21 5.32 15.51
CA ALA A 39 1.08 4.99 14.11
C ALA A 39 0.77 6.25 13.28
N THR A 40 1.28 6.29 12.06
CA THR A 40 1.00 7.35 11.09
C THR A 40 0.50 6.74 9.79
N THR A 41 -0.56 7.31 9.24
CA THR A 41 -1.05 7.01 7.88
C THR A 41 -0.88 8.26 7.04
N VAL A 42 0.06 8.23 6.11
CA VAL A 42 0.40 9.37 5.25
C VAL A 42 -0.36 9.26 3.95
N LEU A 43 -1.12 10.31 3.61
CA LEU A 43 -1.78 10.45 2.30
C LEU A 43 -0.87 11.24 1.36
N SER A 44 -0.62 10.70 0.18
CA SER A 44 0.30 11.27 -0.81
C SER A 44 -0.45 11.76 -2.06
N ARG A 45 -0.19 13.01 -2.48
CA ARG A 45 -0.73 13.55 -3.74
C ARG A 45 -0.19 12.79 -4.95
N ALA A 46 1.09 12.45 -4.95
CA ALA A 46 1.72 11.71 -6.03
C ALA A 46 1.05 10.33 -6.26
N ILE A 47 0.56 9.69 -5.20
CA ILE A 47 -0.19 8.44 -5.30
C ILE A 47 -1.60 8.69 -5.84
N SER A 48 -2.27 9.76 -5.40
CA SER A 48 -3.60 10.11 -5.91
C SER A 48 -3.58 10.51 -7.38
N GLU A 49 -2.53 11.16 -7.84
CA GLU A 49 -2.32 11.53 -9.26
C GLU A 49 -2.16 10.29 -10.17
N LYS A 50 -1.68 9.17 -9.62
CA LYS A 50 -1.66 7.87 -10.30
C LYS A 50 -3.04 7.18 -10.34
N GLY A 51 -4.08 7.79 -9.76
CA GLY A 51 -5.42 7.21 -9.64
C GLY A 51 -5.55 6.10 -8.61
N ILE A 52 -4.61 6.01 -7.68
CA ILE A 52 -4.63 5.00 -6.61
C ILE A 52 -5.35 5.56 -5.38
N TYR A 53 -6.46 4.92 -5.01
CA TYR A 53 -7.28 5.31 -3.86
C TYR A 53 -7.61 4.08 -3.00
N PRO A 54 -7.53 4.19 -1.64
CA PRO A 54 -7.04 5.33 -0.88
C PRO A 54 -5.57 5.64 -1.16
N ALA A 55 -5.21 6.94 -1.20
CA ALA A 55 -3.86 7.39 -1.59
C ALA A 55 -2.86 7.32 -0.43
N VAL A 56 -2.79 6.21 0.25
CA VAL A 56 -1.88 5.95 1.38
C VAL A 56 -0.49 5.62 0.86
N ASP A 57 0.52 6.31 1.37
CA ASP A 57 1.92 5.98 1.09
C ASP A 57 2.41 4.87 2.04
N PRO A 58 2.69 3.67 1.52
CA PRO A 58 3.12 2.55 2.36
C PRO A 58 4.58 2.66 2.83
N LEU A 59 5.38 3.53 2.24
CA LEU A 59 6.77 3.75 2.63
C LEU A 59 6.90 4.81 3.73
N ASP A 60 6.07 5.85 3.68
CA ASP A 60 6.06 6.94 4.66
C ASP A 60 5.12 6.67 5.84
N SER A 61 4.21 5.71 5.71
CA SER A 61 3.32 5.28 6.79
C SER A 61 4.03 4.31 7.73
N THR A 62 3.83 4.49 9.03
CA THR A 62 4.52 3.69 10.06
C THR A 62 3.58 3.25 11.16
N SER A 63 3.93 2.17 11.87
CA SER A 63 3.23 1.73 13.07
C SER A 63 4.21 1.03 14.02
N ARG A 64 4.19 1.41 15.30
CA ARG A 64 4.92 0.71 16.36
C ARG A 64 4.37 -0.69 16.61
N MET A 65 3.11 -0.92 16.25
CA MET A 65 2.47 -2.23 16.36
C MET A 65 2.97 -3.23 15.32
N LEU A 66 3.63 -2.77 14.25
CA LEU A 66 4.19 -3.65 13.22
C LEU A 66 5.50 -4.30 13.72
N SER A 67 5.33 -5.28 14.58
CA SER A 67 6.41 -6.12 15.10
C SER A 67 5.96 -7.58 15.14
N PRO A 68 6.86 -8.57 15.00
CA PRO A 68 6.50 -9.99 15.00
C PRO A 68 5.78 -10.43 16.28
N LEU A 69 6.10 -9.79 17.42
CA LEU A 69 5.49 -10.09 18.72
C LEU A 69 4.02 -9.66 18.83
N VAL A 70 3.62 -8.65 18.04
CA VAL A 70 2.27 -8.10 18.09
C VAL A 70 1.40 -8.63 16.97
N VAL A 71 1.88 -8.54 15.73
CA VAL A 71 1.09 -8.90 14.54
C VAL A 71 1.35 -10.32 14.04
N GLY A 72 2.33 -11.02 14.59
CA GLY A 72 2.79 -12.32 14.12
C GLY A 72 3.83 -12.20 13.01
N GLN A 73 4.60 -13.29 12.83
CA GLN A 73 5.73 -13.31 11.90
C GLN A 73 5.29 -13.14 10.44
N GLU A 74 4.23 -13.82 10.03
CA GLU A 74 3.76 -13.82 8.64
C GLU A 74 3.33 -12.41 8.18
N HIS A 75 2.57 -11.70 9.00
CA HIS A 75 2.14 -10.34 8.70
C HIS A 75 3.34 -9.39 8.62
N TYR A 76 4.25 -9.48 9.60
CA TYR A 76 5.46 -8.66 9.63
C TYR A 76 6.33 -8.87 8.40
N ASP A 77 6.62 -10.13 8.07
CA ASP A 77 7.48 -10.47 6.92
C ASP A 77 6.85 -10.04 5.61
N THR A 78 5.53 -10.23 5.44
CA THR A 78 4.80 -9.79 4.25
C THR A 78 4.87 -8.27 4.08
N ALA A 79 4.62 -7.52 5.15
CA ALA A 79 4.70 -6.05 5.11
C ALA A 79 6.12 -5.58 4.75
N ARG A 80 7.15 -6.23 5.30
CA ARG A 80 8.55 -5.90 4.98
C ARG A 80 8.91 -6.24 3.54
N MET A 81 8.47 -7.37 3.01
CA MET A 81 8.67 -7.72 1.59
C MET A 81 8.03 -6.68 0.67
N VAL A 82 6.81 -6.26 0.93
CA VAL A 82 6.12 -5.22 0.16
C VAL A 82 6.91 -3.91 0.19
N GLN A 83 7.33 -3.47 1.37
CA GLN A 83 8.14 -2.25 1.51
C GLN A 83 9.47 -2.34 0.74
N GLN A 84 10.15 -3.48 0.80
CA GLN A 84 11.41 -3.69 0.08
C GLN A 84 11.22 -3.62 -1.44
N VAL A 85 10.19 -4.26 -1.98
CA VAL A 85 9.88 -4.24 -3.42
C VAL A 85 9.54 -2.81 -3.87
N LEU A 86 8.72 -2.10 -3.13
CA LEU A 86 8.34 -0.71 -3.44
C LEU A 86 9.53 0.24 -3.31
N GLN A 87 10.37 0.07 -2.29
CA GLN A 87 11.58 0.89 -2.11
C GLN A 87 12.59 0.67 -3.25
N ARG A 88 12.79 -0.59 -3.69
CA ARG A 88 13.62 -0.90 -4.85
C ARG A 88 13.05 -0.25 -6.11
N TYR A 89 11.77 -0.35 -6.33
CA TYR A 89 11.11 0.31 -7.46
C TYR A 89 11.32 1.82 -7.44
N LYS A 90 11.13 2.46 -6.28
CA LYS A 90 11.37 3.90 -6.12
C LYS A 90 12.81 4.29 -6.51
N SER A 91 13.80 3.50 -6.12
CA SER A 91 15.20 3.76 -6.50
C SER A 91 15.51 3.51 -7.97
N LEU A 92 14.71 2.71 -8.68
CA LEU A 92 14.88 2.44 -10.11
C LEU A 92 14.12 3.44 -11.00
N GLN A 93 13.18 4.22 -10.45
CA GLN A 93 12.35 5.13 -11.24
C GLN A 93 13.15 6.16 -12.03
N ASP A 94 14.21 6.72 -11.45
CA ASP A 94 15.07 7.69 -12.12
C ASP A 94 15.84 7.05 -13.27
N ILE A 95 16.30 5.82 -13.07
CA ILE A 95 17.00 5.04 -14.10
C ILE A 95 16.05 4.73 -15.27
N ILE A 96 14.82 4.29 -14.94
CA ILE A 96 13.79 3.99 -15.94
C ILE A 96 13.41 5.24 -16.73
N ALA A 97 13.32 6.39 -16.08
CA ALA A 97 12.96 7.65 -16.73
C ALA A 97 14.03 8.15 -17.71
N ILE A 98 15.31 7.87 -17.43
CA ILE A 98 16.44 8.35 -18.25
C ILE A 98 16.84 7.33 -19.32
N LEU A 99 16.97 6.06 -18.95
CA LEU A 99 17.54 5.01 -19.81
C LEU A 99 16.49 4.05 -20.38
N GLY A 100 15.28 4.05 -19.82
CA GLY A 100 14.22 3.11 -20.19
C GLY A 100 14.30 1.76 -19.46
N MET A 101 13.27 0.93 -19.67
CA MET A 101 13.14 -0.39 -19.03
C MET A 101 14.16 -1.41 -19.57
N ASP A 102 14.63 -1.24 -20.78
CA ASP A 102 15.47 -2.24 -21.47
C ASP A 102 16.87 -2.35 -20.86
N GLU A 103 17.35 -1.27 -20.25
CA GLU A 103 18.67 -1.21 -19.60
C GLU A 103 18.69 -1.87 -18.20
N LEU A 104 17.53 -2.26 -17.67
CA LEU A 104 17.44 -2.92 -16.38
C LEU A 104 17.87 -4.40 -16.49
N SER A 105 18.47 -4.91 -15.41
CA SER A 105 18.69 -6.34 -15.23
C SER A 105 17.37 -7.11 -15.24
N GLU A 106 17.39 -8.39 -15.59
CA GLU A 106 16.17 -9.22 -15.56
C GLU A 106 15.54 -9.28 -14.17
N GLU A 107 16.36 -9.28 -13.11
CA GLU A 107 15.87 -9.22 -11.72
C GLU A 107 15.14 -7.91 -11.43
N ASP A 108 15.68 -6.79 -11.92
CA ASP A 108 15.05 -5.48 -11.76
C ASP A 108 13.76 -5.35 -12.57
N LYS A 109 13.72 -5.90 -13.77
CA LYS A 109 12.48 -5.96 -14.58
C LYS A 109 11.36 -6.71 -13.84
N ILE A 110 11.69 -7.86 -13.22
CA ILE A 110 10.74 -8.62 -12.42
C ILE A 110 10.30 -7.81 -11.19
N ALA A 111 11.25 -7.19 -10.48
CA ALA A 111 10.95 -6.36 -9.31
C ALA A 111 10.03 -5.18 -9.66
N VAL A 112 10.28 -4.50 -10.77
CA VAL A 112 9.44 -3.40 -11.27
C VAL A 112 8.04 -3.89 -11.66
N ALA A 113 7.94 -5.02 -12.36
CA ALA A 113 6.66 -5.60 -12.75
C ALA A 113 5.81 -5.97 -11.51
N ARG A 114 6.41 -6.58 -10.48
CA ARG A 114 5.75 -6.88 -9.22
C ARG A 114 5.37 -5.63 -8.44
N ALA A 115 6.27 -4.64 -8.37
CA ALA A 115 6.02 -3.39 -7.69
C ALA A 115 4.80 -2.65 -8.29
N ARG A 116 4.68 -2.58 -9.60
CA ARG A 116 3.52 -1.99 -10.28
C ARG A 116 2.22 -2.73 -9.95
N LYS A 117 2.25 -4.06 -9.91
CA LYS A 117 1.09 -4.86 -9.50
C LYS A 117 0.72 -4.61 -8.04
N ILE A 118 1.72 -4.49 -7.15
CA ILE A 118 1.53 -4.15 -5.74
C ILE A 118 0.93 -2.74 -5.60
N GLU A 119 1.44 -1.74 -6.32
CA GLU A 119 0.86 -0.38 -6.32
C GLU A 119 -0.61 -0.41 -6.75
N ARG A 120 -0.95 -1.15 -7.81
CA ARG A 120 -2.33 -1.29 -8.26
C ARG A 120 -3.20 -2.03 -7.25
N PHE A 121 -2.68 -3.06 -6.61
CA PHE A 121 -3.41 -3.83 -5.60
C PHE A 121 -3.60 -3.08 -4.27
N LEU A 122 -2.81 -2.04 -4.00
CA LEU A 122 -3.06 -1.11 -2.90
C LEU A 122 -4.30 -0.22 -3.14
N SER A 123 -4.79 -0.10 -4.38
CA SER A 123 -6.07 0.55 -4.66
C SER A 123 -7.22 -0.36 -4.29
N GLN A 124 -8.26 0.20 -3.66
CA GLN A 124 -9.42 -0.56 -3.23
C GLN A 124 -10.69 0.30 -3.29
N PRO A 125 -11.83 -0.23 -3.75
CA PRO A 125 -13.10 0.44 -3.57
C PRO A 125 -13.41 0.55 -2.07
N PHE A 126 -13.71 1.76 -1.60
CA PHE A 126 -14.04 1.98 -0.20
C PHE A 126 -15.32 2.81 -0.06
N HIS A 127 -16.06 2.58 1.03
CA HIS A 127 -17.43 3.06 1.21
C HIS A 127 -17.58 4.58 1.08
N VAL A 128 -16.63 5.36 1.62
CA VAL A 128 -16.69 6.83 1.55
C VAL A 128 -16.57 7.36 0.11
N ALA A 129 -15.89 6.62 -0.75
CA ALA A 129 -15.67 7.02 -2.15
C ALA A 129 -16.77 6.54 -3.11
N GLU A 130 -17.73 5.75 -2.68
CA GLU A 130 -18.81 5.20 -3.55
C GLU A 130 -19.53 6.27 -4.37
N VAL A 131 -19.80 7.43 -3.73
CA VAL A 131 -20.51 8.55 -4.36
C VAL A 131 -19.73 9.14 -5.54
N PHE A 132 -18.38 9.04 -5.49
CA PHE A 132 -17.50 9.60 -6.52
C PHE A 132 -17.10 8.57 -7.58
N THR A 133 -16.92 7.31 -7.17
CA THR A 133 -16.43 6.24 -8.05
C THR A 133 -17.54 5.47 -8.73
N GLY A 134 -18.75 5.51 -8.17
CA GLY A 134 -19.88 4.67 -8.61
C GLY A 134 -19.69 3.17 -8.33
N SER A 135 -18.63 2.79 -7.61
CA SER A 135 -18.33 1.41 -7.24
C SER A 135 -18.62 1.17 -5.76
N PRO A 136 -19.34 0.10 -5.40
CA PRO A 136 -19.60 -0.22 -4.00
C PRO A 136 -18.29 -0.49 -3.25
N GLY A 137 -18.20 0.03 -2.02
CA GLY A 137 -17.07 -0.20 -1.15
C GLY A 137 -16.92 -1.68 -0.79
N LYS A 138 -15.69 -2.10 -0.57
CA LYS A 138 -15.34 -3.47 -0.18
C LYS A 138 -14.56 -3.46 1.10
N PHE A 139 -14.96 -4.33 2.01
CA PHE A 139 -14.16 -4.66 3.17
C PHE A 139 -13.40 -5.94 2.90
N VAL A 140 -12.09 -5.93 3.13
CA VAL A 140 -11.21 -7.08 2.95
C VAL A 140 -10.61 -7.46 4.30
N ASP A 141 -10.74 -8.71 4.69
CA ASP A 141 -10.16 -9.20 5.93
C ASP A 141 -8.62 -9.15 5.89
N LEU A 142 -8.02 -8.91 7.06
CA LEU A 142 -6.57 -8.82 7.20
C LEU A 142 -5.85 -10.08 6.70
N ALA A 143 -6.40 -11.25 6.95
CA ALA A 143 -5.84 -12.52 6.50
C ALA A 143 -5.78 -12.61 4.96
N ASP A 144 -6.85 -12.19 4.28
CA ASP A 144 -6.90 -12.16 2.81
C ASP A 144 -5.95 -11.11 2.24
N THR A 145 -5.82 -9.97 2.91
CA THR A 145 -4.85 -8.93 2.56
C THR A 145 -3.42 -9.48 2.62
N ILE A 146 -3.03 -10.11 3.74
CA ILE A 146 -1.69 -10.70 3.92
C ILE A 146 -1.42 -11.77 2.85
N LYS A 147 -2.38 -12.68 2.63
CA LYS A 147 -2.31 -13.73 1.61
C LYS A 147 -2.09 -13.16 0.21
N GLY A 148 -2.84 -12.13 -0.14
CA GLY A 148 -2.76 -11.47 -1.45
C GLY A 148 -1.39 -10.84 -1.69
N PHE A 149 -0.94 -10.00 -0.78
CA PHE A 149 0.37 -9.32 -0.90
C PHE A 149 1.55 -10.29 -0.86
N ARG A 150 1.48 -11.31 0.00
CA ARG A 150 2.51 -12.35 0.03
C ARG A 150 2.61 -13.07 -1.31
N GLY A 151 1.47 -13.48 -1.90
CA GLY A 151 1.44 -14.12 -3.20
C GLY A 151 2.01 -13.24 -4.33
N LEU A 152 1.77 -11.92 -4.29
CA LEU A 152 2.37 -10.95 -5.21
C LEU A 152 3.89 -10.88 -5.06
N CYS A 153 4.38 -10.77 -3.85
CA CYS A 153 5.83 -10.74 -3.58
C CYS A 153 6.53 -12.04 -3.99
N GLU A 154 5.90 -13.19 -3.76
CA GLU A 154 6.41 -14.51 -4.15
C GLU A 154 6.30 -14.79 -5.67
N GLY A 155 5.63 -13.93 -6.43
CA GLY A 155 5.49 -14.04 -7.88
C GLY A 155 4.42 -15.02 -8.36
N LYS A 156 3.52 -15.47 -7.50
CA LYS A 156 2.42 -16.39 -7.87
C LYS A 156 1.52 -15.85 -8.98
N TYR A 157 1.44 -14.53 -9.09
CA TYR A 157 0.55 -13.83 -10.01
C TYR A 157 1.32 -13.07 -11.11
N ASP A 158 2.58 -13.44 -11.39
CA ASP A 158 3.41 -12.77 -12.40
C ASP A 158 2.82 -12.88 -13.80
N HIS A 159 2.06 -13.95 -14.07
CA HIS A 159 1.38 -14.18 -15.34
C HIS A 159 0.15 -13.31 -15.61
N LEU A 160 -0.38 -12.62 -14.59
CA LEU A 160 -1.55 -11.77 -14.74
C LEU A 160 -1.16 -10.34 -15.18
N PRO A 161 -1.99 -9.65 -15.99
CA PRO A 161 -1.76 -8.27 -16.39
C PRO A 161 -1.92 -7.32 -15.18
N GLU A 162 -1.17 -6.22 -15.19
CA GLU A 162 -1.20 -5.18 -14.14
C GLU A 162 -2.61 -4.62 -13.89
N ALA A 163 -3.40 -4.45 -14.95
CA ALA A 163 -4.76 -3.92 -14.88
C ALA A 163 -5.72 -4.79 -14.05
N ALA A 164 -5.41 -6.08 -13.88
CA ALA A 164 -6.22 -7.00 -13.09
C ALA A 164 -6.25 -6.65 -11.60
N PHE A 165 -5.21 -6.00 -11.11
CA PHE A 165 -5.03 -5.67 -9.69
C PHE A 165 -5.61 -4.30 -9.29
N TYR A 166 -6.10 -3.53 -10.26
CA TYR A 166 -6.61 -2.19 -10.00
C TYR A 166 -8.06 -2.21 -9.52
N MET A 167 -8.32 -1.54 -8.38
CA MET A 167 -9.64 -1.39 -7.77
C MET A 167 -10.38 -2.72 -7.58
N VAL A 168 -9.72 -3.63 -6.92
CA VAL A 168 -10.27 -4.95 -6.50
C VAL A 168 -10.22 -5.07 -4.98
N GLY A 169 -10.97 -6.02 -4.42
CA GLY A 169 -10.92 -6.34 -3.00
C GLY A 169 -9.87 -7.40 -2.72
N THR A 170 -10.25 -8.66 -2.83
CA THR A 170 -9.34 -9.79 -2.57
C THR A 170 -8.51 -10.15 -3.79
N ILE A 171 -7.48 -10.99 -3.56
CA ILE A 171 -6.61 -11.46 -4.66
C ILE A 171 -7.37 -12.37 -5.63
N GLU A 172 -8.38 -13.09 -5.16
CA GLU A 172 -9.23 -13.92 -5.98
C GLU A 172 -9.99 -13.09 -7.02
N GLU A 173 -10.48 -11.92 -6.65
CA GLU A 173 -11.12 -10.99 -7.58
C GLU A 173 -10.15 -10.51 -8.67
N ALA A 174 -8.88 -10.25 -8.30
CA ALA A 174 -7.85 -9.90 -9.27
C ALA A 174 -7.62 -11.03 -10.28
N VAL A 175 -7.59 -12.28 -9.81
CA VAL A 175 -7.45 -13.46 -10.68
C VAL A 175 -8.63 -13.59 -11.64
N GLU A 176 -9.86 -13.42 -11.15
CA GLU A 176 -11.06 -13.46 -11.99
C GLU A 176 -11.08 -12.33 -13.03
N LYS A 177 -10.73 -11.12 -12.61
CA LYS A 177 -10.61 -9.96 -13.50
C LYS A 177 -9.53 -10.19 -14.58
N GLY A 178 -8.39 -10.79 -14.18
CA GLY A 178 -7.34 -11.14 -15.13
C GLY A 178 -7.79 -12.14 -16.19
N LYS A 179 -8.58 -13.15 -15.80
CA LYS A 179 -9.17 -14.11 -16.75
C LYS A 179 -10.15 -13.45 -17.72
N LYS A 180 -10.98 -12.52 -17.25
CA LYS A 180 -11.90 -11.76 -18.11
C LYS A 180 -11.15 -10.90 -19.12
N LEU A 181 -10.13 -10.15 -18.66
CA LEU A 181 -9.28 -9.33 -19.55
C LEU A 181 -8.57 -10.17 -20.61
N ALA A 182 -8.09 -11.37 -20.25
CA ALA A 182 -7.48 -12.28 -21.21
C ALA A 182 -8.49 -12.82 -22.25
N ALA A 183 -9.73 -13.07 -21.85
CA ALA A 183 -10.79 -13.52 -22.75
C ALA A 183 -11.28 -12.40 -23.69
N GLU A 184 -11.25 -11.14 -23.27
CA GLU A 184 -11.61 -9.98 -24.08
C GLU A 184 -10.52 -9.59 -25.11
N ALA A 185 -9.27 -9.99 -24.84
CA ALA A 185 -8.12 -9.71 -25.72
C ALA A 185 -7.84 -10.82 -26.77
N ALA A 186 -8.54 -11.96 -26.66
CA ALA A 186 -8.44 -13.09 -27.57
C ALA A 186 -9.53 -13.07 -28.65
#